data_ac6d1ec80bd54da40f282d21fe8a5f17
#
_entry.id   ac6d1ec80bd54da40f282d21fe8a5f17
#
_cell.length_a   1.000
_cell.length_b   1.000
_cell.length_c   1.000
_cell.angle_alpha   90.00
_cell.angle_beta   90.00
_cell.angle_gamma   90.00
#
_symmetry.space_group_name_H-M   'P 1'
#
loop_
_entity.id
_entity.type
_entity.pdbx_description
1 polymer ?
#
loop_
_entity_poly.entity_id
_entity_poly.type
_entity_poly.pdbx_seq_one_letter_code
_entity_poly.pdbx_strand_id
1 'polypeptide(L)'
;MKDFLLIIKTKGSVWTDLTPEQLQVHLEHGNTYIGKLIKDGKLKNANPVDNGSRIVTEENGVMKESIYDNSEEMVAGYFHIAANDVNEAVAIAKENPIFQDISTKIEVHPLMAIGG
;
A
#
# COMPACT_ATOMS: atom_id res chain seq x y z
N MET A 1 6.44 13.18 -15.40
CA MET A 1 6.17 12.81 -14.00
C MET A 1 7.10 11.69 -13.57
N LYS A 2 7.31 11.56 -12.27
CA LYS A 2 8.17 10.52 -11.69
C LYS A 2 7.29 9.43 -11.07
N ASP A 3 7.86 8.26 -10.91
CA ASP A 3 7.14 7.12 -10.33
C ASP A 3 7.46 6.98 -8.84
N PHE A 4 6.44 6.59 -8.07
CA PHE A 4 6.56 6.36 -6.64
C PHE A 4 5.82 5.08 -6.27
N LEU A 5 6.35 4.36 -5.30
CA LEU A 5 5.70 3.22 -4.70
C LEU A 5 5.21 3.60 -3.30
N LEU A 6 3.92 3.49 -3.09
CA LEU A 6 3.30 3.72 -1.80
C LEU A 6 3.03 2.36 -1.16
N ILE A 7 3.69 2.08 -0.04
CA ILE A 7 3.49 0.82 0.68
C ILE A 7 2.61 1.11 1.88
N ILE A 8 1.45 0.46 1.92
CA ILE A 8 0.45 0.65 2.97
C ILE A 8 0.67 -0.42 4.02
N LYS A 9 0.95 0.03 5.24
CA LYS A 9 1.13 -0.84 6.40
C LYS A 9 0.07 -0.53 7.45
N THR A 10 -0.54 -1.57 7.99
CA THR A 10 -1.62 -1.41 8.96
C THR A 10 -1.36 -2.23 10.20
N LYS A 11 -1.94 -1.79 11.31
CA LYS A 11 -2.06 -2.60 12.52
C LYS A 11 -3.42 -3.27 12.45
N GLY A 12 -3.41 -4.58 12.20
CA GLY A 12 -4.64 -5.32 11.94
C GLY A 12 -5.05 -5.27 10.46
N SER A 13 -6.17 -5.87 10.14
CA SER A 13 -6.67 -6.03 8.77
C SER A 13 -8.07 -5.47 8.63
N VAL A 14 -8.29 -4.66 7.60
CA VAL A 14 -9.65 -4.19 7.28
C VAL A 14 -10.59 -5.35 6.98
N TRP A 15 -10.07 -6.45 6.44
CA TRP A 15 -10.88 -7.61 6.05
C TRP A 15 -11.44 -8.37 7.24
N THR A 16 -10.73 -8.38 8.38
CA THR A 16 -11.10 -9.14 9.57
C THR A 16 -11.54 -8.29 10.75
N ASP A 17 -11.08 -7.04 10.83
CA ASP A 17 -11.29 -6.19 12.01
C ASP A 17 -12.44 -5.20 11.87
N LEU A 18 -12.87 -4.92 10.63
CA LEU A 18 -14.04 -4.07 10.40
C LEU A 18 -15.32 -4.89 10.40
N THR A 19 -16.42 -4.28 10.87
CA THR A 19 -17.74 -4.89 10.68
C THR A 19 -18.08 -4.90 9.19
N PRO A 20 -19.07 -5.75 8.76
CA PRO A 20 -19.47 -5.76 7.35
C PRO A 20 -19.85 -4.38 6.81
N GLU A 21 -20.55 -3.57 7.62
CA GLU A 21 -20.95 -2.21 7.24
C GLU A 21 -19.74 -1.28 7.11
N GLN A 22 -18.81 -1.36 8.06
CA GLN A 22 -17.58 -0.56 8.01
C GLN A 22 -16.73 -0.94 6.80
N LEU A 23 -16.62 -2.23 6.50
CA LEU A 23 -15.87 -2.71 5.35
C LEU A 23 -16.48 -2.20 4.05
N GLN A 24 -17.80 -2.22 3.93
CA GLN A 24 -18.49 -1.72 2.75
C GLN A 24 -18.18 -0.23 2.53
N VAL A 25 -18.26 0.59 3.58
CA VAL A 25 -17.94 2.02 3.52
C VAL A 25 -16.47 2.22 3.13
N HIS A 26 -15.58 1.43 3.73
CA HIS A 26 -14.14 1.45 3.40
C HIS A 26 -13.91 1.20 1.91
N LEU A 27 -14.55 0.16 1.36
CA LEU A 27 -14.40 -0.20 -0.06
C LEU A 27 -14.97 0.89 -0.98
N GLU A 28 -16.08 1.50 -0.61
CA GLU A 28 -16.67 2.61 -1.37
C GLU A 28 -15.74 3.83 -1.40
N HIS A 29 -15.21 4.21 -0.25
CA HIS A 29 -14.25 5.33 -0.16
C HIS A 29 -12.97 5.02 -0.94
N GLY A 30 -12.49 3.78 -0.85
CA GLY A 30 -11.31 3.34 -1.59
C GLY A 30 -11.52 3.41 -3.09
N ASN A 31 -12.67 2.97 -3.57
CA ASN A 31 -13.01 3.03 -5.00
C ASN A 31 -13.09 4.48 -5.50
N THR A 32 -13.64 5.38 -4.70
CA THR A 32 -13.70 6.81 -5.04
C THR A 32 -12.30 7.41 -5.14
N TYR A 33 -11.43 7.10 -4.19
CA TYR A 33 -10.05 7.57 -4.16
C TYR A 33 -9.27 7.05 -5.39
N ILE A 34 -9.36 5.75 -5.65
CA ILE A 34 -8.72 5.11 -6.80
C ILE A 34 -9.25 5.69 -8.11
N GLY A 35 -10.57 5.86 -8.22
CA GLY A 35 -11.19 6.43 -9.42
C GLY A 35 -10.68 7.84 -9.72
N LYS A 36 -10.50 8.67 -8.69
CA LYS A 36 -9.94 10.01 -8.85
C LYS A 36 -8.49 9.95 -9.36
N LEU A 37 -7.68 9.06 -8.81
CA LEU A 37 -6.28 8.91 -9.24
C LEU A 37 -6.20 8.42 -10.69
N ILE A 38 -7.08 7.51 -11.09
CA ILE A 38 -7.16 7.04 -12.49
C ILE A 38 -7.53 8.21 -13.40
N LYS A 39 -8.57 8.95 -13.04
CA LYS A 39 -9.04 10.11 -13.83
C LYS A 39 -7.94 11.16 -14.00
N ASP A 40 -7.15 11.38 -12.96
CA ASP A 40 -6.06 12.36 -12.98
C ASP A 40 -4.79 11.82 -13.66
N GLY A 41 -4.81 10.58 -14.14
CA GLY A 41 -3.67 9.95 -14.81
C GLY A 41 -2.52 9.62 -13.90
N LYS A 42 -2.77 9.51 -12.60
CA LYS A 42 -1.70 9.34 -11.59
C LYS A 42 -1.56 7.92 -11.08
N LEU A 43 -2.55 7.06 -11.26
CA LEU A 43 -2.46 5.67 -10.82
C LEU A 43 -1.95 4.78 -11.94
N LYS A 44 -0.88 4.04 -11.68
CA LYS A 44 -0.35 3.05 -12.61
C LYS A 44 -0.76 1.64 -12.22
N ASN A 45 -0.75 1.33 -10.93
CA ASN A 45 -1.17 0.03 -10.43
C ASN A 45 -1.45 0.11 -8.92
N ALA A 46 -2.34 -0.75 -8.44
CA ALA A 46 -2.62 -0.88 -7.02
C ALA A 46 -3.20 -2.25 -6.75
N ASN A 47 -2.78 -2.88 -5.66
CA ASN A 47 -3.36 -4.14 -5.22
C ASN A 47 -3.30 -4.26 -3.71
N PRO A 48 -4.33 -4.86 -3.08
CA PRO A 48 -4.19 -5.34 -1.71
C PRO A 48 -3.25 -6.55 -1.69
N VAL A 49 -2.58 -6.74 -0.57
CA VAL A 49 -1.70 -7.89 -0.35
C VAL A 49 -2.48 -8.95 0.43
N ASP A 50 -2.47 -10.17 -0.06
CA ASP A 50 -3.14 -11.30 0.58
C ASP A 50 -2.33 -11.87 1.74
N ASN A 51 -2.93 -12.77 2.49
CA ASN A 51 -2.27 -13.49 3.58
C ASN A 51 -1.21 -14.44 3.02
N GLY A 52 -0.24 -14.80 3.86
CA GLY A 52 0.72 -15.82 3.52
C GLY A 52 2.05 -15.29 3.03
N SER A 53 2.39 -14.05 3.39
CA SER A 53 3.71 -13.49 3.05
C SER A 53 4.84 -14.30 3.67
N ARG A 54 5.94 -14.41 2.94
CA ARG A 54 7.14 -15.12 3.38
C ARG A 54 8.36 -14.22 3.23
N ILE A 55 9.35 -14.48 4.05
CA ILE A 55 10.64 -13.80 3.97
C ILE A 55 11.69 -14.82 3.52
N VAL A 56 12.46 -14.45 2.52
CA VAL A 56 13.60 -15.25 2.04
C VAL A 56 14.88 -14.53 2.43
N THR A 57 15.77 -15.24 3.10
CA THR A 57 17.06 -14.70 3.51
C THR A 57 18.16 -15.68 3.16
N GLU A 58 19.40 -15.19 3.13
CA GLU A 58 20.58 -16.02 2.99
C GLU A 58 21.42 -15.91 4.26
N GLU A 59 21.88 -17.06 4.75
CA GLU A 59 22.75 -17.12 5.92
C GLU A 59 23.84 -18.15 5.66
N ASN A 60 25.09 -17.69 5.66
CA ASN A 60 26.27 -18.53 5.38
C ASN A 60 26.15 -19.34 4.09
N GLY A 61 25.61 -18.72 3.02
CA GLY A 61 25.43 -19.38 1.73
C GLY A 61 24.20 -20.27 1.64
N VAL A 62 23.39 -20.34 2.69
CA VAL A 62 22.17 -21.16 2.71
C VAL A 62 20.94 -20.25 2.64
N MET A 63 20.06 -20.54 1.69
CA MET A 63 18.80 -19.83 1.56
C MET A 63 17.83 -20.31 2.63
N LYS A 64 17.19 -19.37 3.31
CA LYS A 64 16.20 -19.65 4.35
C LYS A 64 14.88 -18.97 4.04
N GLU A 65 13.81 -19.60 4.48
CA GLU A 65 12.45 -19.07 4.36
C GLU A 65 11.84 -18.99 5.75
N SER A 66 11.13 -17.90 6.01
CA SER A 66 10.38 -17.74 7.26
C SER A 66 9.03 -17.10 6.98
N ILE A 67 8.09 -17.29 7.91
CA ILE A 67 6.79 -16.66 7.84
C ILE A 67 6.97 -15.18 8.21
N TYR A 68 6.33 -14.30 7.45
CA TYR A 68 6.29 -12.87 7.78
C TYR A 68 5.51 -12.68 9.08
N ASP A 69 6.15 -12.03 10.07
CA ASP A 69 5.50 -11.73 11.34
C ASP A 69 4.66 -10.46 11.18
N ASN A 70 3.34 -10.63 11.14
CA ASN A 70 2.39 -9.53 11.01
C ASN A 70 1.65 -9.22 12.32
N SER A 71 2.19 -9.66 13.46
CA SER A 71 1.55 -9.46 14.77
C SER A 71 1.44 -8.00 15.16
N GLU A 72 2.40 -7.17 14.79
CA GLU A 72 2.37 -5.74 15.09
C GLU A 72 1.94 -4.90 13.89
N GLU A 73 2.46 -5.23 12.72
CA GLU A 73 2.26 -4.45 11.50
C GLU A 73 2.29 -5.38 10.30
N MET A 74 1.38 -5.18 9.37
CA MET A 74 1.31 -5.96 8.14
C MET A 74 1.35 -5.06 6.92
N VAL A 75 1.86 -5.59 5.81
CA VAL A 75 1.75 -4.92 4.52
C VAL A 75 0.33 -5.19 3.99
N ALA A 76 -0.49 -4.15 3.95
CA ALA A 76 -1.89 -4.27 3.53
C ALA A 76 -2.06 -4.17 2.02
N GLY A 77 -1.17 -3.43 1.35
CA GLY A 77 -1.26 -3.24 -0.09
C GLY A 77 -0.21 -2.26 -0.59
N TYR A 78 -0.27 -1.98 -1.88
CA TYR A 78 0.60 -0.99 -2.48
C TYR A 78 -0.11 -0.21 -3.58
N PHE A 79 0.40 1.01 -3.83
CA PHE A 79 0.02 1.84 -4.96
C PHE A 79 1.27 2.22 -5.72
N HIS A 80 1.26 2.02 -7.03
CA HIS A 80 2.27 2.58 -7.93
C HIS A 80 1.66 3.81 -8.60
N ILE A 81 2.19 4.99 -8.28
CA ILE A 81 1.64 6.26 -8.76
C ILE A 81 2.69 7.05 -9.55
N ALA A 82 2.20 7.98 -10.35
CA ALA A 82 3.00 9.00 -10.98
C ALA A 82 2.70 10.35 -10.33
N ALA A 83 3.73 11.11 -10.01
CA ALA A 83 3.60 12.44 -9.42
C ALA A 83 4.75 13.33 -9.89
N ASN A 84 4.60 14.63 -9.77
CA ASN A 84 5.63 15.58 -10.22
C ASN A 84 6.88 15.54 -9.32
N ASP A 85 6.67 15.33 -8.03
CA ASP A 85 7.75 15.26 -7.04
C ASP A 85 7.27 14.48 -5.80
N VAL A 86 8.17 14.30 -4.85
CA VAL A 86 7.86 13.58 -3.61
C VAL A 86 6.79 14.29 -2.78
N ASN A 87 6.72 15.60 -2.83
CA ASN A 87 5.72 16.35 -2.07
C ASN A 87 4.31 16.06 -2.58
N GLU A 88 4.14 15.98 -3.90
CA GLU A 88 2.86 15.59 -4.49
C GLU A 88 2.50 14.14 -4.14
N ALA A 89 3.49 13.23 -4.20
CA ALA A 89 3.27 11.83 -3.83
C ALA A 89 2.83 11.69 -2.36
N VAL A 90 3.44 12.47 -1.46
CA VAL A 90 3.04 12.51 -0.04
C VAL A 90 1.63 13.05 0.10
N ALA A 91 1.27 14.10 -0.63
CA ALA A 91 -0.09 14.66 -0.60
C ALA A 91 -1.11 13.61 -1.04
N ILE A 92 -0.81 12.85 -2.10
CA ILE A 92 -1.66 11.76 -2.57
C ILE A 92 -1.83 10.70 -1.47
N ALA A 93 -0.74 10.30 -0.82
CA ALA A 93 -0.80 9.31 0.26
C ALA A 93 -1.66 9.79 1.44
N LYS A 94 -1.55 11.07 1.80
CA LYS A 94 -2.33 11.64 2.90
C LYS A 94 -3.84 11.62 2.66
N GLU A 95 -4.27 11.61 1.41
CA GLU A 95 -5.68 11.59 1.03
C GLU A 95 -6.30 10.20 1.05
N ASN A 96 -5.51 9.15 1.28
CA ASN A 96 -6.04 7.79 1.29
C ASN A 96 -7.01 7.61 2.46
N PRO A 97 -8.26 7.23 2.19
CA PRO A 97 -9.29 7.12 3.23
C PRO A 97 -9.04 6.00 4.24
N ILE A 98 -8.08 5.10 3.98
CA ILE A 98 -7.75 4.01 4.91
C ILE A 98 -7.32 4.54 6.28
N PHE A 99 -6.75 5.75 6.34
CA PHE A 99 -6.36 6.36 7.61
C PHE A 99 -7.54 6.58 8.56
N GLN A 100 -8.76 6.67 8.03
CA GLN A 100 -9.98 6.86 8.82
C GLN A 100 -10.52 5.55 9.38
N ASP A 101 -10.11 4.43 8.80
CA ASP A 101 -10.73 3.13 9.07
C ASP A 101 -9.90 2.25 9.99
N ILE A 102 -8.58 2.33 9.91
CA ILE A 102 -7.67 1.49 10.68
C ILE A 102 -6.34 2.22 10.87
N SER A 103 -5.60 1.86 11.92
CA SER A 103 -4.28 2.42 12.18
C SER A 103 -3.34 2.10 11.02
N THR A 104 -2.86 3.13 10.34
CA THR A 104 -2.17 2.99 9.06
C THR A 104 -0.92 3.85 9.01
N LYS A 105 0.09 3.33 8.33
CA LYS A 105 1.29 4.05 7.94
C LYS A 105 1.49 3.80 6.45
N ILE A 106 1.77 4.84 5.67
CA ILE A 106 2.08 4.71 4.25
C ILE A 106 3.51 5.19 4.03
N GLU A 107 4.35 4.31 3.50
CA GLU A 107 5.70 4.65 3.08
C GLU A 107 5.66 5.14 1.64
N VAL A 108 6.34 6.25 1.37
CA VAL A 108 6.41 6.83 0.04
C VAL A 108 7.85 6.65 -0.47
N HIS A 109 8.02 5.79 -1.45
CA HIS A 109 9.33 5.47 -2.01
C HIS A 109 9.45 5.98 -3.44
N PRO A 110 10.40 6.88 -3.73
CA PRO A 110 10.67 7.24 -5.11
C PRO A 110 11.29 6.05 -5.85
N LEU A 111 10.84 5.83 -7.07
CA LEU A 111 11.37 4.77 -7.93
C LEU A 111 12.37 5.36 -8.91
N MET A 112 13.49 4.65 -9.09
CA MET A 112 14.48 5.05 -10.09
C MET A 112 13.95 4.77 -11.49
N ALA A 113 14.14 5.71 -12.40
CA ALA A 113 13.94 5.45 -13.82
C ALA A 113 15.16 4.64 -14.29
N ILE A 114 14.97 3.34 -14.45
CA ILE A 114 16.01 2.47 -14.99
C ILE A 114 15.81 2.46 -16.50
N GLY A 115 16.83 2.93 -17.18
CA GLY A 115 16.82 3.24 -18.56
C GLY A 115 16.23 2.18 -19.46
N GLY A 116 15.59 2.58 -20.40
CA GLY A 116 14.94 1.75 -21.28
C GLY A 116 14.71 2.16 -22.62
#